data_a10f4b27fec96bde34b01f794836dda3
#
_entry.id   a10f4b27fec96bde34b01f794836dda3
#
_cell.length_a   1.000
_cell.length_b   1.000
_cell.length_c   1.000
_cell.angle_alpha   90.00
_cell.angle_beta   90.00
_cell.angle_gamma   90.00
#
_symmetry.space_group_name_H-M   'P 1'
#
loop_
_entity.id
_entity.type
_entity.pdbx_description
1 polymer ?
#
loop_
_entity_poly.entity_id
_entity_poly.type
_entity_poly.pdbx_seq_one_letter_code
_entity_poly.pdbx_strand_id
1 'polypeptide(L)'
;PSIGAGILNEIKQMRDIVPGILCHHERIDGRGYPNGLIGDEIPLMGKIIGLADSFDAMTSDRVYRPAMTVEEAIAEIKKCLGTQFDGNVARVFIESDVYHMWAVMQDGFREKYGTNNLVEYGTLAVGTLIR
;
A
#
# COMPACT_ATOMS: atom_id res chain seq x y z
N PRO A 1 5.31 -7.55 -8.23
CA PRO A 1 3.90 -7.95 -8.21
C PRO A 1 3.65 -9.31 -8.85
N SER A 2 4.24 -9.58 -10.03
CA SER A 2 3.99 -10.80 -10.82
C SER A 2 4.27 -12.10 -10.07
N ILE A 3 5.36 -12.18 -9.31
CA ILE A 3 5.70 -13.37 -8.49
C ILE A 3 4.65 -13.58 -7.40
N GLY A 4 4.30 -12.52 -6.67
CA GLY A 4 3.28 -12.59 -5.62
C GLY A 4 1.91 -12.99 -6.17
N ALA A 5 1.50 -12.41 -7.29
CA ALA A 5 0.27 -12.77 -7.99
C ALA A 5 0.27 -14.25 -8.41
N GLY A 6 1.40 -14.76 -8.91
CA GLY A 6 1.56 -16.17 -9.27
C GLY A 6 1.35 -17.10 -8.07
N ILE A 7 1.97 -16.80 -6.93
CA ILE A 7 1.81 -17.60 -5.70
C ILE A 7 0.36 -17.61 -5.23
N LEU A 8 -0.29 -16.44 -5.20
CA LEU A 8 -1.67 -16.32 -4.74
C LEU A 8 -2.68 -17.00 -5.68
N ASN A 9 -2.38 -17.04 -6.98
CA ASN A 9 -3.24 -17.69 -7.96
C ASN A 9 -3.38 -19.22 -7.75
N GLU A 10 -2.40 -19.84 -7.10
CA GLU A 10 -2.46 -21.25 -6.72
C GLU A 10 -3.45 -21.52 -5.55
N ILE A 11 -3.81 -20.47 -4.81
CA ILE A 11 -4.74 -20.55 -3.69
C ILE A 11 -6.12 -20.11 -4.17
N LYS A 12 -7.05 -21.07 -4.32
CA LYS A 12 -8.39 -20.83 -4.90
C LYS A 12 -9.14 -19.66 -4.25
N GLN A 13 -9.05 -19.54 -2.92
CA GLN A 13 -9.73 -18.49 -2.15
C GLN A 13 -9.12 -17.10 -2.33
N MET A 14 -7.90 -17.02 -2.89
CA MET A 14 -7.16 -15.77 -3.09
C MET A 14 -7.22 -15.25 -4.54
N ARG A 15 -7.81 -15.99 -5.46
CA ARG A 15 -7.83 -15.63 -6.88
C ARG A 15 -8.47 -14.28 -7.17
N ASP A 16 -9.49 -13.92 -6.40
CA ASP A 16 -10.22 -12.67 -6.58
C ASP A 16 -9.36 -11.42 -6.26
N ILE A 17 -8.31 -11.58 -5.43
CA ILE A 17 -7.41 -10.48 -5.09
C ILE A 17 -6.16 -10.40 -6.00
N VAL A 18 -5.93 -11.43 -6.83
CA VAL A 18 -4.77 -11.48 -7.73
C VAL A 18 -4.65 -10.26 -8.65
N PRO A 19 -5.74 -9.76 -9.28
CA PRO A 19 -5.66 -8.56 -10.11
C PRO A 19 -5.19 -7.33 -9.33
N GLY A 20 -5.61 -7.19 -8.07
CA GLY A 20 -5.15 -6.11 -7.18
C GLY A 20 -3.66 -6.21 -6.89
N ILE A 21 -3.19 -7.40 -6.53
CA ILE A 21 -1.77 -7.65 -6.24
C ILE A 21 -0.91 -7.50 -7.49
N LEU A 22 -1.39 -7.90 -8.65
CA LEU A 22 -0.65 -7.74 -9.91
C LEU A 22 -0.49 -6.26 -10.28
N CYS A 23 -1.54 -5.45 -10.07
CA CYS A 23 -1.65 -4.11 -10.60
C CYS A 23 -1.38 -2.98 -9.58
N HIS A 24 -0.99 -3.29 -8.33
CA HIS A 24 -0.83 -2.23 -7.31
C HIS A 24 0.38 -1.31 -7.54
N HIS A 25 1.31 -1.67 -8.42
CA HIS A 25 2.40 -0.81 -8.86
C HIS A 25 2.12 -0.10 -10.19
N GLU A 26 0.93 -0.31 -10.76
CA GLU A 26 0.51 0.48 -11.91
C GLU A 26 0.21 1.93 -11.49
N ARG A 27 0.37 2.84 -12.43
CA ARG A 27 0.11 4.27 -12.26
C ARG A 27 -0.91 4.71 -13.31
N ILE A 28 -1.82 5.59 -12.95
CA ILE A 28 -2.87 6.01 -13.91
C ILE A 28 -2.30 6.75 -15.14
N ASP A 29 -1.06 7.27 -15.06
CA ASP A 29 -0.35 7.89 -16.18
C ASP A 29 0.34 6.87 -17.11
N GLY A 30 0.22 5.57 -16.86
CA GLY A 30 0.82 4.49 -17.66
C GLY A 30 2.31 4.26 -17.43
N ARG A 31 2.91 4.96 -16.47
CA ARG A 31 4.35 4.84 -16.13
C ARG A 31 4.63 3.79 -15.05
N GLY A 32 3.62 3.02 -14.67
CA GLY A 32 3.75 1.94 -13.71
C GLY A 32 4.16 0.62 -14.34
N TYR A 33 4.07 -0.45 -13.58
CA TYR A 33 4.42 -1.79 -14.00
C TYR A 33 3.53 -2.84 -13.30
N PRO A 34 3.40 -4.07 -13.80
CA PRO A 34 4.21 -4.70 -14.88
C PRO A 34 3.71 -4.42 -16.30
N ASN A 35 2.50 -3.92 -16.49
CA ASN A 35 1.86 -3.87 -17.81
C ASN A 35 1.77 -2.45 -18.40
N GLY A 36 2.03 -1.39 -17.60
CA GLY A 36 1.90 0.00 -18.04
C GLY A 36 0.45 0.40 -18.33
N LEU A 37 -0.50 -0.08 -17.52
CA LEU A 37 -1.93 0.21 -17.66
C LEU A 37 -2.21 1.68 -17.40
N ILE A 38 -3.20 2.23 -18.11
CA ILE A 38 -3.58 3.65 -18.04
C ILE A 38 -5.00 3.80 -17.50
N GLY A 39 -5.18 4.68 -16.52
CA GLY A 39 -6.49 5.10 -16.04
C GLY A 39 -7.38 3.94 -15.64
N ASP A 40 -8.49 3.77 -16.35
CA ASP A 40 -9.50 2.75 -16.02
C ASP A 40 -9.14 1.32 -16.47
N GLU A 41 -8.04 1.14 -17.17
CA GLU A 41 -7.48 -0.20 -17.42
C GLU A 41 -6.97 -0.84 -16.13
N ILE A 42 -6.62 -0.03 -15.13
CA ILE A 42 -6.18 -0.51 -13.82
C ILE A 42 -7.41 -0.93 -13.01
N PRO A 43 -7.50 -2.20 -12.54
CA PRO A 43 -8.58 -2.63 -11.67
C PRO A 43 -8.69 -1.77 -10.41
N LEU A 44 -9.92 -1.50 -9.97
CA LEU A 44 -10.17 -0.68 -8.77
C LEU A 44 -9.38 -1.19 -7.55
N MET A 45 -9.30 -2.48 -7.34
CA MET A 45 -8.53 -3.09 -6.26
C MET A 45 -7.04 -2.74 -6.38
N GLY A 46 -6.47 -2.72 -7.58
CA GLY A 46 -5.09 -2.29 -7.82
C GLY A 46 -4.86 -0.82 -7.47
N LYS A 47 -5.81 0.06 -7.83
CA LYS A 47 -5.77 1.49 -7.47
C LYS A 47 -5.81 1.70 -5.95
N ILE A 48 -6.69 0.95 -5.24
CA ILE A 48 -6.83 1.03 -3.77
C ILE A 48 -5.57 0.51 -3.07
N ILE A 49 -5.10 -0.68 -3.44
CA ILE A 49 -3.90 -1.29 -2.83
C ILE A 49 -2.67 -0.43 -3.11
N GLY A 50 -2.52 0.10 -4.33
CA GLY A 50 -1.41 0.97 -4.69
C GLY A 50 -1.35 2.26 -3.87
N LEU A 51 -2.49 2.88 -3.59
CA LEU A 51 -2.58 4.05 -2.72
C LEU A 51 -2.24 3.69 -1.27
N ALA A 52 -2.81 2.61 -0.74
CA ALA A 52 -2.57 2.14 0.62
C ALA A 52 -1.09 1.77 0.85
N ASP A 53 -0.49 1.04 -0.09
CA ASP A 53 0.92 0.66 -0.06
C ASP A 53 1.84 1.89 -0.10
N SER A 54 1.53 2.88 -0.94
CA SER A 54 2.28 4.13 -1.01
C SER A 54 2.16 4.94 0.29
N PHE A 55 0.97 5.02 0.88
CA PHE A 55 0.76 5.70 2.16
C PHE A 55 1.53 5.00 3.29
N ASP A 56 1.45 3.67 3.38
CA ASP A 56 2.23 2.87 4.35
C ASP A 56 3.73 3.12 4.18
N ALA A 57 4.24 3.07 2.95
CA ALA A 57 5.65 3.30 2.67
C ALA A 57 6.10 4.71 3.08
N MET A 58 5.27 5.74 2.89
CA MET A 58 5.59 7.11 3.27
C MET A 58 5.57 7.31 4.80
N THR A 59 4.64 6.68 5.50
CA THR A 59 4.41 6.85 6.94
C THR A 59 5.17 5.84 7.81
N SER A 60 5.95 4.95 7.22
CA SER A 60 6.79 3.96 7.90
C SER A 60 8.26 4.32 7.78
N ASP A 61 9.03 4.08 8.86
CA ASP A 61 10.48 4.23 8.84
C ASP A 61 11.10 3.19 7.89
N ARG A 62 12.05 3.64 7.09
CA ARG A 62 12.89 2.81 6.23
C ARG A 62 14.35 2.99 6.62
N VAL A 63 15.18 1.98 6.35
CA VAL A 63 16.63 1.99 6.68
C VAL A 63 17.33 3.26 6.14
N TYR A 64 16.88 3.76 5.00
CA TYR A 64 17.47 4.90 4.28
C TYR A 64 16.64 6.20 4.37
N ARG A 65 15.48 6.19 5.03
CA ARG A 65 14.58 7.36 5.10
C ARG A 65 13.66 7.27 6.31
N PRO A 66 13.55 8.34 7.15
CA PRO A 66 12.56 8.41 8.22
C PRO A 66 11.13 8.49 7.67
N ALA A 67 10.15 8.11 8.48
CA ALA A 67 8.75 8.25 8.17
C ALA A 67 8.36 9.72 7.96
N MET A 68 7.48 9.97 7.00
CA MET A 68 6.75 11.23 6.89
C MET A 68 5.67 11.31 7.95
N THR A 69 5.28 12.52 8.33
CA THR A 69 4.02 12.70 9.06
C THR A 69 2.82 12.35 8.17
N VAL A 70 1.68 12.09 8.79
CA VAL A 70 0.42 11.82 8.05
C VAL A 70 0.09 12.99 7.13
N GLU A 71 0.25 14.23 7.61
CA GLU A 71 -0.02 15.46 6.85
C GLU A 71 0.89 15.58 5.63
N GLU A 72 2.17 15.28 5.78
CA GLU A 72 3.14 15.27 4.67
C GLU A 72 2.79 14.20 3.63
N ALA A 73 2.42 12.99 4.07
CA ALA A 73 2.01 11.92 3.18
C ALA A 73 0.73 12.27 2.40
N ILE A 74 -0.27 12.86 3.07
CA ILE A 74 -1.50 13.34 2.42
C ILE A 74 -1.19 14.45 1.41
N ALA A 75 -0.29 15.37 1.75
CA ALA A 75 0.13 16.43 0.82
C ALA A 75 0.80 15.84 -0.43
N GLU A 76 1.62 14.80 -0.25
CA GLU A 76 2.29 14.13 -1.37
C GLU A 76 1.28 13.37 -2.26
N ILE A 77 0.31 12.66 -1.66
CA ILE A 77 -0.78 12.03 -2.42
C ILE A 77 -1.53 13.07 -3.27
N LYS A 78 -1.86 14.23 -2.69
CA LYS A 78 -2.54 15.31 -3.43
C LYS A 78 -1.73 15.83 -4.62
N LYS A 79 -0.41 15.92 -4.52
CA LYS A 79 0.45 16.30 -5.65
C LYS A 79 0.46 15.28 -6.77
N CYS A 80 0.25 14.00 -6.44
CA CYS A 80 0.30 12.89 -7.39
C CYS A 80 -1.08 12.50 -7.95
N LEU A 81 -2.12 13.29 -7.69
CA LEU A 81 -3.44 13.08 -8.28
C LEU A 81 -3.37 13.23 -9.81
N GLY A 82 -4.00 12.32 -10.53
CA GLY A 82 -4.02 12.34 -12.00
C GLY A 82 -2.74 11.84 -12.66
N THR A 83 -1.70 11.51 -11.89
CA THR A 83 -0.46 10.92 -12.40
C THR A 83 -0.20 9.54 -11.81
N GLN A 84 0.08 9.44 -10.53
CA GLN A 84 0.25 8.15 -9.86
C GLN A 84 -1.09 7.60 -9.37
N PHE A 85 -1.92 8.43 -8.75
CA PHE A 85 -3.14 8.02 -8.08
C PHE A 85 -4.40 8.47 -8.82
N ASP A 86 -5.41 7.58 -8.81
CA ASP A 86 -6.76 7.90 -9.25
C ASP A 86 -7.39 8.94 -8.31
N GLY A 87 -7.97 10.01 -8.90
CA GLY A 87 -8.53 11.12 -8.14
C GLY A 87 -9.72 10.72 -7.26
N ASN A 88 -10.57 9.79 -7.71
CA ASN A 88 -11.73 9.33 -6.94
C ASN A 88 -11.30 8.46 -5.76
N VAL A 89 -10.37 7.53 -5.99
CA VAL A 89 -9.84 6.66 -4.92
C VAL A 89 -9.13 7.51 -3.87
N ALA A 90 -8.28 8.43 -4.27
CA ALA A 90 -7.57 9.30 -3.34
C ALA A 90 -8.52 10.24 -2.57
N ARG A 91 -9.57 10.78 -3.23
CA ARG A 91 -10.58 11.60 -2.56
C ARG A 91 -11.29 10.82 -1.47
N VAL A 92 -11.78 9.62 -1.76
CA VAL A 92 -12.44 8.76 -0.77
C VAL A 92 -11.51 8.44 0.39
N PHE A 93 -10.25 8.11 0.12
CA PHE A 93 -9.25 7.85 1.16
C PHE A 93 -9.06 9.04 2.09
N ILE A 94 -8.91 10.25 1.53
CA ILE A 94 -8.70 11.49 2.30
C ILE A 94 -9.96 11.87 3.11
N GLU A 95 -11.15 11.78 2.50
CA GLU A 95 -12.42 12.15 3.14
C GLU A 95 -12.88 11.14 4.20
N SER A 96 -12.51 9.86 4.07
CA SER A 96 -12.93 8.80 4.98
C SER A 96 -12.16 8.73 6.30
N ASP A 97 -11.11 9.55 6.45
CA ASP A 97 -10.28 9.56 7.67
C ASP A 97 -9.58 8.23 8.02
N VAL A 98 -9.53 7.29 7.07
CA VAL A 98 -8.91 5.96 7.26
C VAL A 98 -7.44 6.09 7.67
N TYR A 99 -6.77 7.13 7.19
CA TYR A 99 -5.37 7.39 7.52
C TYR A 99 -5.16 7.74 9.01
N HIS A 100 -6.13 8.37 9.68
CA HIS A 100 -6.07 8.58 11.12
C HIS A 100 -6.19 7.26 11.89
N MET A 101 -7.09 6.38 11.46
CA MET A 101 -7.19 5.04 12.04
C MET A 101 -5.88 4.26 11.88
N TRP A 102 -5.24 4.37 10.73
CA TRP A 102 -3.94 3.76 10.49
C TRP A 102 -2.87 4.29 11.43
N ALA A 103 -2.79 5.61 11.62
CA ALA A 103 -1.85 6.24 12.54
C ALA A 103 -2.04 5.75 13.99
N VAL A 104 -3.28 5.69 14.46
CA VAL A 104 -3.60 5.17 15.80
C VAL A 104 -3.20 3.69 15.95
N MET A 105 -3.44 2.88 14.93
CA MET A 105 -3.02 1.48 14.93
C MET A 105 -1.49 1.32 14.99
N GLN A 106 -0.77 2.14 14.24
CA GLN A 106 0.71 2.12 14.23
C GLN A 106 1.28 2.52 15.57
N ASP A 107 0.75 3.57 16.21
CA ASP A 107 1.20 4.02 17.52
C ASP A 107 0.94 2.98 18.60
N GLY A 108 -0.25 2.41 18.65
CA GLY A 108 -0.59 1.35 19.58
C GLY A 108 0.24 0.07 19.36
N PHE A 109 0.57 -0.23 18.12
CA PHE A 109 1.43 -1.36 17.79
C PHE A 109 2.89 -1.13 18.23
N ARG A 110 3.40 0.06 18.01
CA ARG A 110 4.74 0.49 18.47
C ARG A 110 4.86 0.38 19.98
N GLU A 111 3.88 0.90 20.70
CA GLU A 111 3.85 0.85 22.17
C GLU A 111 3.90 -0.60 22.69
N LYS A 112 3.14 -1.50 22.06
CA LYS A 112 3.03 -2.89 22.49
C LYS A 112 4.23 -3.77 22.12
N TYR A 113 4.82 -3.56 20.94
CA TYR A 113 5.81 -4.48 20.36
C TYR A 113 7.19 -3.86 20.13
N GLY A 114 7.36 -2.56 20.37
CA GLY A 114 8.64 -1.87 20.22
C GLY A 114 9.13 -1.76 18.76
N THR A 115 8.25 -1.94 17.80
CA THR A 115 8.53 -1.78 16.36
C THR A 115 7.64 -0.73 15.73
N ASN A 116 8.16 -0.02 14.75
CA ASN A 116 7.47 1.05 14.04
C ASN A 116 6.73 0.57 12.78
N ASN A 117 6.70 -0.75 12.54
CA ASN A 117 6.19 -1.26 11.28
C ASN A 117 5.57 -2.65 11.46
N LEU A 118 4.28 -2.77 11.15
CA LEU A 118 3.55 -4.04 11.16
C LEU A 118 4.19 -5.08 10.22
N VAL A 119 4.79 -4.63 9.11
CA VAL A 119 5.49 -5.51 8.16
C VAL A 119 6.76 -6.08 8.79
N GLU A 120 7.54 -5.27 9.50
CA GLU A 120 8.72 -5.74 10.22
C GLU A 120 8.35 -6.77 11.29
N TYR A 121 7.27 -6.51 12.04
CA TYR A 121 6.78 -7.47 13.02
C TYR A 121 6.34 -8.77 12.36
N GLY A 122 5.61 -8.71 11.27
CA GLY A 122 5.21 -9.89 10.50
C GLY A 122 6.41 -10.70 10.03
N THR A 123 7.46 -10.04 9.55
CA THR A 123 8.71 -10.69 9.13
C THR A 123 9.43 -11.35 10.31
N LEU A 124 9.50 -10.68 11.45
CA LEU A 124 10.08 -11.22 12.68
C LEU A 124 9.29 -12.43 13.21
N ALA A 125 7.95 -12.32 13.23
CA ALA A 125 7.07 -13.40 13.68
C ALA A 125 7.21 -14.64 12.80
N VAL A 126 7.22 -14.48 11.49
CA VAL A 126 7.42 -15.57 10.52
C VAL A 126 8.81 -16.18 10.68
N GLY A 127 9.85 -15.37 10.82
CA GLY A 127 11.21 -15.84 11.05
C GLY A 127 11.36 -16.66 12.35
N THR A 128 10.58 -16.32 13.37
CA THR A 128 10.56 -17.08 14.65
C THR A 128 9.82 -18.40 14.52
N LEU A 129 8.77 -18.46 13.69
CA LEU A 129 8.01 -19.70 13.46
C LEU A 129 8.74 -20.70 12.54
N ILE A 130 9.65 -20.24 11.71
CA ILE A 130 10.42 -21.09 10.77
C ILE A 130 11.70 -21.66 11.43
N ARG A 131 12.08 -21.13 12.56
CA ARG A 131 13.20 -21.66 13.35
C ARG A 131 12.75 -22.79 14.27
#